data_30e700f7fdb16991d26e056194fb43d6
#
_entry.id   30e700f7fdb16991d26e056194fb43d6
#
_cell.length_a   1.000
_cell.length_b   1.000
_cell.length_c   1.000
_cell.angle_alpha   90.00
_cell.angle_beta   90.00
_cell.angle_gamma   90.00
#
_symmetry.space_group_name_H-M   'P 1'
#
loop_
_entity.id
_entity.type
_entity.pdbx_description
1 polymer ?
#
loop_
_entity_poly.entity_id
_entity_poly.type
_entity_poly.pdbx_seq_one_letter_code
_entity_poly.pdbx_strand_id
1 'polypeptide(L)'
;MKLATIFSSIFLIFATLFNAQIQPKIEALDAELSTVHYPFPVQFKILKTQGQDLKMAFMDAKPAKPNGKTIVLLHGKNFNGYYFEETAKALNKEGFRVIIPDQIGFGKSTKPQQYQFSFEQLAENTKAILDDLKIEKFILLGHSMGGMLATKMAVMYPENVEKLILENPIGLEDYRKFSPYQNIDKLYASELKNTYQSYKEYQLKFYYDGKWKPEYEKWLNLLAGWTIHPDFAKTSWNAALTTDMVYTQPVVYDFENIKAPTLLIIGTRDRTAIGKANAPKELQPLMGLYQNLGKETQKKIKNSKLVELENVGHSPHIEVFERFIIPLLEFIH
;
A
#
# COMPACT_ATOMS: atom_id res chain seq x y z
N MET A 1 16.61 -82.25 -22.88
CA MET A 1 16.03 -81.02 -23.47
C MET A 1 15.59 -80.16 -22.34
N LYS A 2 16.33 -79.08 -22.03
CA LYS A 2 15.95 -78.09 -21.02
C LYS A 2 15.75 -76.78 -21.77
N LEU A 3 14.48 -76.27 -21.74
CA LEU A 3 14.12 -74.94 -22.24
C LEU A 3 14.63 -73.91 -21.23
N ALA A 4 15.38 -72.94 -21.68
CA ALA A 4 15.77 -71.76 -20.95
C ALA A 4 14.77 -70.62 -21.27
N THR A 5 14.09 -70.18 -20.26
CA THR A 5 13.15 -69.02 -20.34
C THR A 5 13.97 -67.76 -20.11
N ILE A 6 14.06 -66.88 -21.12
CA ILE A 6 14.69 -65.58 -21.03
C ILE A 6 13.62 -64.56 -20.51
N PHE A 7 13.79 -64.06 -19.29
CA PHE A 7 13.06 -62.90 -18.77
C PHE A 7 13.69 -61.60 -19.27
N SER A 8 12.98 -60.89 -20.12
CA SER A 8 13.37 -59.57 -20.59
C SER A 8 12.79 -58.54 -19.62
N SER A 9 13.66 -57.93 -18.79
CA SER A 9 13.28 -56.85 -17.87
C SER A 9 13.30 -55.52 -18.63
N ILE A 10 12.09 -55.01 -18.91
CA ILE A 10 11.91 -53.62 -19.43
C ILE A 10 12.04 -52.66 -18.28
N PHE A 11 13.16 -51.90 -18.23
CA PHE A 11 13.34 -50.77 -17.36
C PHE A 11 12.57 -49.56 -17.95
N LEU A 12 11.42 -49.21 -17.38
CA LEU A 12 10.74 -47.94 -17.63
C LEU A 12 11.52 -46.83 -16.90
N ILE A 13 12.24 -46.03 -17.65
CA ILE A 13 12.83 -44.79 -17.15
C ILE A 13 11.71 -43.73 -17.12
N PHE A 14 11.14 -43.48 -15.95
CA PHE A 14 10.33 -42.30 -15.72
C PHE A 14 11.26 -41.07 -15.73
N ALA A 15 11.31 -40.37 -16.86
CA ALA A 15 11.88 -39.03 -16.91
C ALA A 15 10.91 -38.07 -16.18
N THR A 16 11.20 -37.78 -14.93
CA THR A 16 10.58 -36.64 -14.22
C THR A 16 11.07 -35.38 -14.88
N LEU A 17 10.20 -34.79 -15.73
CA LEU A 17 10.39 -33.45 -16.23
C LEU A 17 10.25 -32.50 -15.01
N PHE A 18 11.35 -32.13 -14.41
CA PHE A 18 11.45 -30.97 -13.57
C PHE A 18 11.11 -29.75 -14.46
N ASN A 19 9.88 -29.29 -14.40
CA ASN A 19 9.57 -27.94 -14.83
C ASN A 19 10.38 -27.00 -13.93
N ALA A 20 11.58 -26.64 -14.36
CA ALA A 20 12.30 -25.52 -13.81
C ALA A 20 11.41 -24.30 -14.10
N GLN A 21 10.62 -23.86 -13.12
CA GLN A 21 9.97 -22.57 -13.16
C GLN A 21 11.09 -21.55 -13.37
N ILE A 22 11.12 -20.94 -14.57
CA ILE A 22 12.00 -19.83 -14.86
C ILE A 22 11.67 -18.78 -13.81
N GLN A 23 12.53 -18.60 -12.82
CA GLN A 23 12.39 -17.52 -11.84
C GLN A 23 12.44 -16.22 -12.64
N PRO A 24 11.47 -15.31 -12.47
CA PRO A 24 11.52 -14.04 -13.18
C PRO A 24 12.82 -13.33 -12.82
N LYS A 25 13.48 -12.79 -13.83
CA LYS A 25 14.71 -12.02 -13.64
C LYS A 25 14.34 -10.72 -12.95
N ILE A 26 14.53 -10.67 -11.63
CA ILE A 26 14.30 -9.49 -10.82
C ILE A 26 15.52 -8.58 -10.96
N GLU A 27 15.30 -7.29 -11.21
CA GLU A 27 16.35 -6.27 -11.17
C GLU A 27 16.60 -5.83 -9.74
N ALA A 28 17.88 -5.69 -9.36
CA ALA A 28 18.26 -5.13 -8.08
C ALA A 28 17.94 -3.63 -8.07
N LEU A 29 17.21 -3.17 -7.07
CA LEU A 29 16.77 -1.77 -6.93
C LEU A 29 17.39 -1.15 -5.68
N ASP A 30 18.01 0.00 -5.84
CA ASP A 30 18.54 0.78 -4.71
C ASP A 30 17.40 1.34 -3.84
N ALA A 31 17.76 1.83 -2.65
CA ALA A 31 16.78 2.30 -1.68
C ALA A 31 15.84 3.39 -2.22
N GLU A 32 16.31 4.25 -3.14
CA GLU A 32 15.54 5.37 -3.69
C GLU A 32 14.99 5.10 -5.10
N LEU A 33 15.02 3.85 -5.58
CA LEU A 33 14.50 3.44 -6.89
C LEU A 33 15.05 4.33 -8.03
N SER A 34 16.35 4.61 -8.03
CA SER A 34 16.96 5.58 -8.96
C SER A 34 16.79 5.19 -10.43
N THR A 35 16.80 3.89 -10.75
CA THR A 35 16.63 3.34 -12.09
C THR A 35 15.16 3.18 -12.53
N VAL A 36 14.20 3.33 -11.60
CA VAL A 36 12.78 3.17 -11.90
C VAL A 36 12.20 4.47 -12.48
N HIS A 37 11.63 4.37 -13.67
CA HIS A 37 10.94 5.51 -14.31
C HIS A 37 9.48 5.58 -13.84
N TYR A 38 9.13 6.68 -13.17
CA TYR A 38 7.76 6.96 -12.76
C TYR A 38 6.92 7.53 -13.93
N PRO A 39 5.60 7.37 -13.92
CA PRO A 39 4.73 7.75 -15.04
C PRO A 39 4.61 9.27 -15.25
N PHE A 40 4.91 10.06 -14.22
CA PHE A 40 4.91 11.52 -14.26
C PHE A 40 6.24 12.07 -13.76
N PRO A 41 6.61 13.33 -14.11
CA PRO A 41 7.83 13.94 -13.62
C PRO A 41 7.89 13.97 -12.08
N VAL A 42 9.00 13.45 -11.53
CA VAL A 42 9.25 13.43 -10.09
C VAL A 42 9.94 14.73 -9.69
N GLN A 43 9.39 15.35 -8.66
CA GLN A 43 9.94 16.51 -7.97
C GLN A 43 10.33 16.13 -6.54
N PHE A 44 11.13 16.97 -5.89
CA PHE A 44 11.60 16.72 -4.55
C PHE A 44 11.40 17.95 -3.66
N LYS A 45 10.81 17.72 -2.49
CA LYS A 45 10.78 18.68 -1.37
C LYS A 45 11.88 18.33 -0.38
N ILE A 46 12.70 19.30 -0.01
CA ILE A 46 13.60 19.15 1.12
C ILE A 46 12.85 19.50 2.40
N LEU A 47 12.73 18.53 3.27
CA LEU A 47 12.13 18.67 4.60
C LEU A 47 13.25 18.83 5.64
N LYS A 48 13.23 19.96 6.36
CA LYS A 48 14.10 20.16 7.52
C LYS A 48 13.36 19.75 8.78
N THR A 49 13.58 18.53 9.23
CA THR A 49 12.83 17.94 10.34
C THR A 49 13.69 16.99 11.16
N GLN A 50 13.43 16.91 12.47
CA GLN A 50 14.12 16.02 13.41
C GLN A 50 15.66 16.12 13.31
N GLY A 51 16.18 17.36 13.13
CA GLY A 51 17.63 17.64 13.08
C GLY A 51 18.33 17.18 11.80
N GLN A 52 17.61 16.87 10.73
CA GLN A 52 18.17 16.39 9.46
C GLN A 52 17.42 16.95 8.24
N ASP A 53 18.07 16.92 7.09
CA ASP A 53 17.48 17.27 5.80
C ASP A 53 17.06 15.97 5.09
N LEU A 54 15.76 15.83 4.83
CA LEU A 54 15.17 14.68 4.15
C LEU A 54 14.59 15.07 2.81
N LYS A 55 14.86 14.28 1.79
CA LYS A 55 14.33 14.48 0.45
C LYS A 55 13.01 13.68 0.30
N MET A 56 11.89 14.37 0.11
CA MET A 56 10.59 13.76 -0.14
C MET A 56 10.23 13.91 -1.61
N ALA A 57 10.06 12.78 -2.29
CA ALA A 57 9.69 12.71 -3.69
C ALA A 57 8.18 12.84 -3.86
N PHE A 58 7.75 13.48 -4.95
CA PHE A 58 6.34 13.49 -5.35
C PHE A 58 6.20 13.69 -6.86
N MET A 59 5.09 13.20 -7.40
CA MET A 59 4.66 13.51 -8.75
C MET A 59 3.58 14.59 -8.72
N ASP A 60 3.63 15.55 -9.66
CA ASP A 60 2.62 16.57 -9.89
C ASP A 60 2.04 16.37 -11.31
N ALA A 61 1.01 15.55 -11.40
CA ALA A 61 0.35 15.24 -12.65
C ALA A 61 -0.71 16.31 -12.97
N LYS A 62 -0.41 17.15 -13.95
CA LYS A 62 -1.28 18.26 -14.37
C LYS A 62 -2.19 17.83 -15.53
N PRO A 63 -3.49 18.10 -15.46
CA PRO A 63 -4.42 17.79 -16.54
C PRO A 63 -4.28 18.77 -17.71
N ALA A 64 -4.59 18.31 -18.92
CA ALA A 64 -4.60 19.17 -20.10
C ALA A 64 -5.68 20.27 -20.05
N LYS A 65 -6.83 19.96 -19.39
CA LYS A 65 -7.94 20.90 -19.17
C LYS A 65 -8.29 20.91 -17.69
N PRO A 66 -7.74 21.85 -16.88
CA PRO A 66 -7.98 21.90 -15.45
C PRO A 66 -9.42 22.21 -15.08
N ASN A 67 -9.98 21.48 -14.10
CA ASN A 67 -11.26 21.77 -13.46
C ASN A 67 -11.12 22.62 -12.18
N GLY A 68 -9.90 23.05 -11.85
CA GLY A 68 -9.60 23.85 -10.65
C GLY A 68 -9.44 23.06 -9.35
N LYS A 69 -9.68 21.74 -9.36
CA LYS A 69 -9.59 20.89 -8.17
C LYS A 69 -8.30 20.07 -8.15
N THR A 70 -7.82 19.81 -6.93
CA THR A 70 -6.63 18.97 -6.70
C THR A 70 -6.99 17.74 -5.88
N ILE A 71 -6.43 16.60 -6.28
CA ILE A 71 -6.51 15.34 -5.53
C ILE A 71 -5.11 14.92 -5.08
N VAL A 72 -4.98 14.44 -3.84
CA VAL A 72 -3.75 13.87 -3.28
C VAL A 72 -3.94 12.38 -3.09
N LEU A 73 -3.03 11.57 -3.66
CA LEU A 73 -3.08 10.11 -3.57
C LEU A 73 -1.99 9.62 -2.61
N LEU A 74 -2.40 8.98 -1.51
CA LEU A 74 -1.53 8.52 -0.43
C LEU A 74 -1.41 6.99 -0.47
N HIS A 75 -0.20 6.50 -0.74
CA HIS A 75 0.08 5.09 -0.95
C HIS A 75 0.10 4.25 0.35
N GLY A 76 -0.09 2.93 0.18
CA GLY A 76 0.02 1.94 1.23
C GLY A 76 1.45 1.61 1.64
N LYS A 77 1.61 0.93 2.79
CA LYS A 77 2.89 0.36 3.22
C LYS A 77 3.42 -0.61 2.15
N ASN A 78 4.71 -0.60 1.93
CA ASN A 78 5.41 -1.39 0.91
C ASN A 78 5.08 -1.02 -0.54
N PHE A 79 4.36 0.07 -0.76
CA PHE A 79 4.12 0.64 -2.08
C PHE A 79 4.76 2.03 -2.19
N ASN A 80 4.56 2.67 -3.31
CA ASN A 80 4.97 4.04 -3.60
C ASN A 80 3.96 4.67 -4.57
N GLY A 81 4.10 5.94 -4.86
CA GLY A 81 3.15 6.66 -5.70
C GLY A 81 2.96 6.09 -7.12
N TYR A 82 3.91 5.32 -7.62
CA TYR A 82 3.86 4.77 -8.97
C TYR A 82 2.62 3.88 -9.21
N TYR A 83 2.19 3.11 -8.22
CA TYR A 83 1.05 2.19 -8.41
C TYR A 83 -0.30 2.90 -8.63
N PHE A 84 -0.36 4.22 -8.43
CA PHE A 84 -1.52 5.04 -8.79
C PHE A 84 -1.52 5.54 -10.25
N GLU A 85 -0.64 5.02 -11.12
CA GLU A 85 -0.50 5.47 -12.51
C GLU A 85 -1.84 5.58 -13.23
N GLU A 86 -2.63 4.50 -13.25
CA GLU A 86 -3.91 4.47 -13.98
C GLU A 86 -4.97 5.36 -13.30
N THR A 87 -4.99 5.39 -11.96
CA THR A 87 -5.87 6.29 -11.20
C THR A 87 -5.57 7.75 -11.52
N ALA A 88 -4.30 8.14 -11.54
CA ALA A 88 -3.89 9.50 -11.85
C ALA A 88 -4.22 9.90 -13.30
N LYS A 89 -4.02 8.99 -14.26
CA LYS A 89 -4.41 9.22 -15.66
C LYS A 89 -5.92 9.43 -15.79
N ALA A 90 -6.74 8.61 -15.14
CA ALA A 90 -8.19 8.75 -15.15
C ALA A 90 -8.64 10.09 -14.54
N LEU A 91 -8.08 10.46 -13.38
CA LEU A 91 -8.37 11.74 -12.72
C LEU A 91 -7.93 12.96 -13.57
N ASN A 92 -6.76 12.89 -14.22
CA ASN A 92 -6.31 13.94 -15.13
C ASN A 92 -7.24 14.11 -16.34
N LYS A 93 -7.79 13.01 -16.87
CA LYS A 93 -8.77 13.05 -17.95
C LYS A 93 -10.03 13.85 -17.57
N GLU A 94 -10.43 13.75 -16.27
CA GLU A 94 -11.55 14.51 -15.70
C GLU A 94 -11.16 15.92 -15.22
N GLY A 95 -9.94 16.36 -15.49
CA GLY A 95 -9.47 17.72 -15.23
C GLY A 95 -8.87 17.94 -13.82
N PHE A 96 -8.73 16.92 -12.99
CA PHE A 96 -8.12 17.06 -11.69
C PHE A 96 -6.58 17.14 -11.80
N ARG A 97 -5.97 18.08 -11.06
CA ARG A 97 -4.53 18.02 -10.76
C ARG A 97 -4.30 16.93 -9.72
N VAL A 98 -3.30 16.07 -9.92
CA VAL A 98 -3.06 14.94 -9.03
C VAL A 98 -1.65 15.03 -8.41
N ILE A 99 -1.58 15.13 -7.08
CA ILE A 99 -0.34 15.12 -6.32
C ILE A 99 -0.15 13.74 -5.69
N ILE A 100 1.00 13.14 -5.93
CA ILE A 100 1.27 11.75 -5.51
C ILE A 100 2.62 11.72 -4.80
N PRO A 101 2.66 11.93 -3.48
CA PRO A 101 3.90 11.85 -2.72
C PRO A 101 4.31 10.40 -2.46
N ASP A 102 5.61 10.15 -2.52
CA ASP A 102 6.23 9.02 -1.84
C ASP A 102 6.51 9.44 -0.39
N GLN A 103 5.92 8.78 0.58
CA GLN A 103 6.16 9.12 1.98
C GLN A 103 7.63 8.85 2.36
N ILE A 104 8.17 9.60 3.33
CA ILE A 104 9.50 9.31 3.90
C ILE A 104 9.55 7.82 4.30
N GLY A 105 10.63 7.16 3.94
CA GLY A 105 10.80 5.70 4.11
C GLY A 105 10.38 4.86 2.91
N PHE A 106 9.73 5.45 1.89
CA PHE A 106 9.19 4.73 0.72
C PHE A 106 9.62 5.33 -0.61
N GLY A 107 9.44 4.55 -1.68
CA GLY A 107 9.60 4.97 -3.07
C GLY A 107 10.94 5.68 -3.33
N LYS A 108 10.90 6.86 -3.95
CA LYS A 108 12.07 7.70 -4.24
C LYS A 108 12.42 8.68 -3.11
N SER A 109 11.70 8.65 -1.99
CA SER A 109 12.00 9.46 -0.81
C SER A 109 13.12 8.87 0.04
N THR A 110 13.77 9.70 0.84
CA THR A 110 14.83 9.28 1.77
C THR A 110 14.35 8.18 2.72
N LYS A 111 15.22 7.19 2.99
CA LYS A 111 15.05 6.15 4.02
C LYS A 111 15.98 6.49 5.19
N PRO A 112 15.52 7.32 6.14
CA PRO A 112 16.36 7.76 7.24
C PRO A 112 16.65 6.60 8.21
N GLN A 113 17.84 6.60 8.79
CA GLN A 113 18.23 5.64 9.81
C GLN A 113 17.68 6.02 11.19
N GLN A 114 17.61 7.32 11.46
CA GLN A 114 17.09 7.89 12.71
C GLN A 114 15.90 8.79 12.36
N TYR A 115 14.70 8.31 12.57
CA TYR A 115 13.48 9.06 12.32
C TYR A 115 12.33 8.50 13.14
N GLN A 116 11.67 9.36 13.88
CA GLN A 116 10.46 9.01 14.60
C GLN A 116 9.27 9.13 13.66
N PHE A 117 8.79 8.00 13.16
CA PHE A 117 7.59 7.97 12.35
C PHE A 117 6.35 8.22 13.19
N SER A 118 5.50 9.13 12.72
CA SER A 118 4.13 9.31 13.19
C SER A 118 3.22 9.73 12.02
N PHE A 119 1.92 9.43 12.12
CA PHE A 119 0.98 9.89 11.10
C PHE A 119 0.87 11.42 11.08
N GLU A 120 1.03 12.08 12.22
CA GLU A 120 1.11 13.53 12.31
C GLU A 120 2.30 14.06 11.51
N GLN A 121 3.50 13.50 11.71
CA GLN A 121 4.69 13.94 10.97
C GLN A 121 4.57 13.68 9.46
N LEU A 122 4.02 12.53 9.05
CA LEU A 122 3.78 12.25 7.63
C LEU A 122 2.72 13.22 7.04
N ALA A 123 1.72 13.59 7.83
CA ALA A 123 0.70 14.58 7.45
C ALA A 123 1.34 15.97 7.25
N GLU A 124 2.19 16.43 8.17
CA GLU A 124 2.94 17.68 8.06
C GLU A 124 3.87 17.67 6.83
N ASN A 125 4.59 16.57 6.60
CA ASN A 125 5.45 16.43 5.42
C ASN A 125 4.66 16.56 4.12
N THR A 126 3.51 15.91 4.05
CA THR A 126 2.61 15.99 2.87
C THR A 126 2.04 17.40 2.72
N LYS A 127 1.61 18.03 3.83
CA LYS A 127 1.10 19.40 3.82
C LYS A 127 2.15 20.40 3.36
N ALA A 128 3.42 20.23 3.75
CA ALA A 128 4.53 21.08 3.31
C ALA A 128 4.73 21.07 1.78
N ILE A 129 4.48 19.94 1.11
CA ILE A 129 4.48 19.89 -0.37
C ILE A 129 3.31 20.71 -0.92
N LEU A 130 2.11 20.56 -0.36
CA LEU A 130 0.91 21.27 -0.81
C LEU A 130 1.04 22.79 -0.60
N ASP A 131 1.66 23.22 0.50
CA ASP A 131 1.91 24.63 0.79
C ASP A 131 2.89 25.26 -0.22
N ASP A 132 3.98 24.58 -0.55
CA ASP A 132 4.93 25.05 -1.58
C ASP A 132 4.23 25.17 -2.96
N LEU A 133 3.31 24.26 -3.25
CA LEU A 133 2.51 24.27 -4.48
C LEU A 133 1.32 25.24 -4.43
N LYS A 134 1.12 25.94 -3.29
CA LYS A 134 0.00 26.86 -3.02
C LYS A 134 -1.38 26.20 -3.20
N ILE A 135 -1.50 24.94 -2.76
CA ILE A 135 -2.72 24.15 -2.80
C ILE A 135 -3.38 24.23 -1.41
N GLU A 136 -4.37 25.10 -1.27
CA GLU A 136 -5.07 25.32 -0.01
C GLU A 136 -6.19 24.30 0.22
N LYS A 137 -6.92 23.93 -0.83
CA LYS A 137 -8.04 22.98 -0.77
C LYS A 137 -7.70 21.75 -1.62
N PHE A 138 -8.01 20.58 -1.11
CA PHE A 138 -7.72 19.35 -1.82
C PHE A 138 -8.64 18.19 -1.38
N ILE A 139 -8.78 17.23 -2.26
CA ILE A 139 -9.42 15.96 -2.01
C ILE A 139 -8.31 14.96 -1.63
N LEU A 140 -8.57 14.11 -0.62
CA LEU A 140 -7.63 13.04 -0.23
C LEU A 140 -8.16 11.68 -0.67
N LEU A 141 -7.30 10.87 -1.28
CA LEU A 141 -7.50 9.44 -1.43
C LEU A 141 -6.35 8.71 -0.75
N GLY A 142 -6.67 7.83 0.20
CA GLY A 142 -5.68 7.00 0.88
C GLY A 142 -5.99 5.52 0.73
N HIS A 143 -5.01 4.76 0.23
CA HIS A 143 -5.06 3.30 0.16
C HIS A 143 -4.26 2.68 1.31
N SER A 144 -4.83 1.68 1.99
CA SER A 144 -4.12 0.91 3.03
C SER A 144 -3.58 1.82 4.16
N MET A 145 -2.26 1.83 4.44
CA MET A 145 -1.61 2.77 5.37
C MET A 145 -1.85 4.24 4.96
N GLY A 146 -1.91 4.52 3.66
CA GLY A 146 -2.28 5.85 3.17
C GLY A 146 -3.69 6.27 3.60
N GLY A 147 -4.59 5.33 3.85
CA GLY A 147 -5.91 5.59 4.44
C GLY A 147 -5.83 6.01 5.91
N MET A 148 -4.91 5.45 6.70
CA MET A 148 -4.64 5.95 8.06
C MET A 148 -4.08 7.38 8.02
N LEU A 149 -3.13 7.63 7.11
CA LEU A 149 -2.57 8.97 6.91
C LEU A 149 -3.64 9.97 6.44
N ALA A 150 -4.48 9.58 5.48
CA ALA A 150 -5.58 10.43 5.00
C ALA A 150 -6.59 10.76 6.10
N THR A 151 -6.90 9.79 6.96
CA THR A 151 -7.73 9.99 8.16
C THR A 151 -7.11 11.04 9.09
N LYS A 152 -5.82 10.88 9.40
CA LYS A 152 -5.10 11.83 10.26
C LYS A 152 -5.06 13.24 9.63
N MET A 153 -4.78 13.35 8.34
CA MET A 153 -4.80 14.64 7.63
C MET A 153 -6.19 15.29 7.63
N ALA A 154 -7.26 14.51 7.47
CA ALA A 154 -8.63 15.04 7.50
C ALA A 154 -9.01 15.61 8.88
N VAL A 155 -8.46 15.06 9.96
CA VAL A 155 -8.66 15.57 11.32
C VAL A 155 -7.76 16.77 11.63
N MET A 156 -6.49 16.74 11.17
CA MET A 156 -5.54 17.84 11.41
C MET A 156 -5.84 19.08 10.56
N TYR A 157 -6.35 18.90 9.35
CA TYR A 157 -6.57 19.98 8.37
C TYR A 157 -8.02 20.00 7.86
N PRO A 158 -9.03 20.07 8.75
CA PRO A 158 -10.44 19.93 8.36
C PRO A 158 -10.93 21.04 7.42
N GLU A 159 -10.27 22.21 7.45
CA GLU A 159 -10.62 23.32 6.56
C GLU A 159 -9.99 23.20 5.16
N ASN A 160 -8.99 22.32 4.98
CA ASN A 160 -8.30 22.13 3.72
C ASN A 160 -8.82 20.90 2.95
N VAL A 161 -9.31 19.88 3.67
CA VAL A 161 -9.79 18.63 3.08
C VAL A 161 -11.26 18.77 2.66
N GLU A 162 -11.50 18.83 1.34
CA GLU A 162 -12.86 18.98 0.78
C GLU A 162 -13.64 17.67 0.76
N LYS A 163 -12.98 16.56 0.44
CA LYS A 163 -13.53 15.20 0.41
C LYS A 163 -12.44 14.21 0.82
N LEU A 164 -12.84 13.11 1.45
CA LEU A 164 -11.95 12.02 1.85
C LEU A 164 -12.39 10.72 1.17
N ILE A 165 -11.46 10.00 0.57
CA ILE A 165 -11.70 8.68 0.01
C ILE A 165 -10.76 7.68 0.71
N LEU A 166 -11.33 6.62 1.27
CA LEU A 166 -10.63 5.57 1.96
C LEU A 166 -10.79 4.26 1.18
N GLU A 167 -9.75 3.89 0.45
CA GLU A 167 -9.69 2.65 -0.33
C GLU A 167 -9.01 1.56 0.47
N ASN A 168 -9.76 0.53 0.86
CA ASN A 168 -9.26 -0.59 1.68
C ASN A 168 -8.24 -0.14 2.74
N PRO A 169 -8.57 0.90 3.55
CA PRO A 169 -7.63 1.42 4.54
C PRO A 169 -7.33 0.35 5.59
N ILE A 170 -6.09 0.26 6.07
CA ILE A 170 -5.80 -0.46 7.31
C ILE A 170 -6.14 0.45 8.51
N GLY A 171 -6.11 -0.09 9.74
CA GLY A 171 -6.46 0.68 10.95
C GLY A 171 -7.96 0.92 11.14
N LEU A 172 -8.83 0.16 10.46
CA LEU A 172 -10.27 0.13 10.74
C LEU A 172 -10.60 -0.53 12.08
N GLU A 173 -9.63 -1.24 12.64
CA GLU A 173 -9.65 -1.86 13.96
C GLU A 173 -8.36 -1.53 14.73
N ASP A 174 -8.42 -1.58 16.05
CA ASP A 174 -7.23 -1.42 16.89
C ASP A 174 -6.52 -2.76 17.04
N TYR A 175 -5.42 -2.92 16.33
CA TYR A 175 -4.63 -4.17 16.32
C TYR A 175 -4.08 -4.59 17.68
N ARG A 176 -3.91 -3.64 18.62
CA ARG A 176 -3.43 -3.91 19.99
C ARG A 176 -4.41 -4.75 20.80
N LYS A 177 -5.68 -4.83 20.40
CA LYS A 177 -6.71 -5.67 21.03
C LYS A 177 -6.56 -7.14 20.66
N PHE A 178 -5.82 -7.45 19.60
CA PHE A 178 -5.74 -8.80 19.03
C PHE A 178 -4.33 -9.36 19.07
N SER A 179 -3.33 -8.54 18.77
CA SER A 179 -1.95 -8.97 18.56
C SER A 179 -1.03 -8.36 19.61
N PRO A 180 -0.08 -9.13 20.17
CA PRO A 180 0.90 -8.60 21.10
C PRO A 180 1.88 -7.67 20.39
N TYR A 181 2.39 -6.69 21.12
CA TYR A 181 3.42 -5.77 20.63
C TYR A 181 4.68 -6.54 20.21
N GLN A 182 5.22 -6.16 19.07
CA GLN A 182 6.52 -6.61 18.57
C GLN A 182 7.48 -5.41 18.59
N ASN A 183 8.62 -5.54 19.28
CA ASN A 183 9.62 -4.49 19.28
C ASN A 183 10.26 -4.33 17.89
N ILE A 184 10.86 -3.18 17.65
CA ILE A 184 11.43 -2.81 16.35
C ILE A 184 12.49 -3.81 15.88
N ASP A 185 13.32 -4.36 16.78
CA ASP A 185 14.36 -5.33 16.41
C ASP A 185 13.76 -6.62 15.86
N LYS A 186 12.66 -7.11 16.44
CA LYS A 186 11.93 -8.28 15.93
C LYS A 186 11.26 -7.99 14.59
N LEU A 187 10.64 -6.81 14.44
CA LEU A 187 10.06 -6.38 13.17
C LEU A 187 11.13 -6.29 12.09
N TYR A 188 12.26 -5.67 12.38
CA TYR A 188 13.38 -5.56 11.46
C TYR A 188 13.96 -6.93 11.06
N ALA A 189 14.19 -7.82 12.04
CA ALA A 189 14.64 -9.18 11.76
C ALA A 189 13.64 -9.98 10.91
N SER A 190 12.34 -9.66 11.00
CA SER A 190 11.31 -10.25 10.14
C SER A 190 11.36 -9.66 8.72
N GLU A 191 11.48 -8.33 8.58
CA GLU A 191 11.56 -7.67 7.28
C GLU A 191 12.78 -8.15 6.47
N LEU A 192 13.92 -8.39 7.11
CA LEU A 192 15.13 -8.92 6.47
C LEU A 192 14.98 -10.33 5.88
N LYS A 193 13.95 -11.08 6.26
CA LYS A 193 13.65 -12.41 5.73
C LYS A 193 12.81 -12.40 4.47
N ASN A 194 12.29 -11.24 4.08
CA ASN A 194 11.46 -11.12 2.90
C ASN A 194 12.24 -11.42 1.63
N THR A 195 11.58 -12.10 0.71
CA THR A 195 12.06 -12.47 -0.61
C THR A 195 10.98 -12.21 -1.64
N TYR A 196 11.34 -12.28 -2.92
CA TYR A 196 10.35 -12.29 -4.00
C TYR A 196 9.21 -13.28 -3.73
N GLN A 197 9.58 -14.52 -3.35
CA GLN A 197 8.60 -15.57 -3.14
C GLN A 197 7.67 -15.26 -1.97
N SER A 198 8.18 -14.78 -0.84
CA SER A 198 7.35 -14.44 0.33
C SER A 198 6.39 -13.29 0.04
N TYR A 199 6.83 -12.25 -0.68
CA TYR A 199 5.95 -11.16 -1.12
C TYR A 199 4.88 -11.65 -2.12
N LYS A 200 5.25 -12.51 -3.07
CA LYS A 200 4.32 -13.09 -4.04
C LYS A 200 3.24 -13.93 -3.36
N GLU A 201 3.64 -14.82 -2.45
CA GLU A 201 2.71 -15.64 -1.67
C GLU A 201 1.76 -14.81 -0.83
N TYR A 202 2.28 -13.76 -0.19
CA TYR A 202 1.46 -12.82 0.57
C TYR A 202 0.41 -12.12 -0.31
N GLN A 203 0.83 -11.54 -1.43
CA GLN A 203 -0.08 -10.85 -2.34
C GLN A 203 -1.09 -11.82 -2.98
N LEU A 204 -0.63 -13.00 -3.38
CA LEU A 204 -1.49 -14.04 -3.96
C LEU A 204 -2.61 -14.42 -2.99
N LYS A 205 -2.26 -14.60 -1.70
CA LYS A 205 -3.20 -15.00 -0.66
C LYS A 205 -4.16 -13.89 -0.24
N PHE A 206 -3.65 -12.68 -0.02
CA PHE A 206 -4.42 -11.60 0.61
C PHE A 206 -4.98 -10.57 -0.39
N TYR A 207 -4.33 -10.40 -1.56
CA TYR A 207 -4.76 -9.42 -2.54
C TYR A 207 -5.55 -10.05 -3.70
N TYR A 208 -5.09 -11.19 -4.24
CA TYR A 208 -5.51 -11.68 -5.55
C TYR A 208 -6.23 -13.04 -5.55
N ASP A 209 -6.69 -13.53 -4.40
CA ASP A 209 -7.50 -14.76 -4.30
C ASP A 209 -6.86 -16.01 -4.95
N GLY A 210 -5.54 -16.17 -4.78
CA GLY A 210 -4.80 -17.24 -5.39
C GLY A 210 -4.64 -17.12 -6.92
N LYS A 211 -5.10 -16.04 -7.55
CA LYS A 211 -5.07 -15.82 -8.99
C LYS A 211 -4.04 -14.76 -9.35
N TRP A 212 -2.92 -15.20 -9.88
CA TRP A 212 -1.87 -14.29 -10.33
C TRP A 212 -2.07 -13.87 -11.79
N LYS A 213 -1.97 -12.57 -12.07
CA LYS A 213 -1.98 -12.01 -13.41
C LYS A 213 -0.60 -11.40 -13.73
N PRO A 214 -0.15 -11.42 -15.00
CA PRO A 214 1.14 -10.85 -15.39
C PRO A 214 1.31 -9.37 -15.01
N GLU A 215 0.25 -8.58 -15.06
CA GLU A 215 0.28 -7.15 -14.72
C GLU A 215 0.62 -6.87 -13.24
N TYR A 216 0.43 -7.84 -12.34
CA TYR A 216 0.79 -7.70 -10.92
C TYR A 216 2.30 -7.80 -10.68
N GLU A 217 3.02 -8.43 -11.62
CA GLU A 217 4.46 -8.64 -11.53
C GLU A 217 5.23 -7.30 -11.42
N LYS A 218 4.77 -6.27 -12.12
CA LYS A 218 5.34 -4.92 -12.07
C LYS A 218 5.43 -4.40 -10.63
N TRP A 219 4.38 -4.56 -9.85
CA TRP A 219 4.31 -4.05 -8.47
C TRP A 219 5.08 -4.92 -7.49
N LEU A 220 5.04 -6.24 -7.71
CA LEU A 220 5.85 -7.18 -6.94
C LEU A 220 7.34 -6.93 -7.13
N ASN A 221 7.80 -6.68 -8.35
CA ASN A 221 9.21 -6.46 -8.67
C ASN A 221 9.79 -5.20 -8.01
N LEU A 222 8.98 -4.17 -7.76
CA LEU A 222 9.43 -3.00 -7.01
C LEU A 222 9.79 -3.33 -5.56
N LEU A 223 9.05 -4.24 -4.92
CA LEU A 223 9.38 -4.75 -3.58
C LEU A 223 10.54 -5.74 -3.60
N ALA A 224 10.45 -6.69 -4.50
CA ALA A 224 11.42 -7.80 -4.59
C ALA A 224 12.81 -7.31 -5.02
N GLY A 225 12.88 -6.27 -5.86
CA GLY A 225 14.16 -5.69 -6.29
C GLY A 225 14.99 -5.14 -5.13
N TRP A 226 14.36 -4.63 -4.07
CA TRP A 226 15.07 -4.24 -2.85
C TRP A 226 15.73 -5.43 -2.15
N THR A 227 15.09 -6.62 -2.14
CA THR A 227 15.56 -7.78 -1.38
C THR A 227 16.91 -8.32 -1.87
N ILE A 228 17.29 -7.99 -3.09
CA ILE A 228 18.56 -8.44 -3.72
C ILE A 228 19.56 -7.30 -3.90
N HIS A 229 19.29 -6.11 -3.35
CA HIS A 229 20.19 -4.96 -3.37
C HIS A 229 20.88 -4.78 -2.00
N PRO A 230 22.14 -4.28 -1.95
CA PRO A 230 22.83 -3.97 -0.68
C PRO A 230 22.07 -3.03 0.26
N ASP A 231 21.23 -2.16 -0.28
CA ASP A 231 20.38 -1.23 0.51
C ASP A 231 19.18 -1.92 1.20
N PHE A 232 18.99 -3.23 1.05
CA PHE A 232 17.82 -3.92 1.62
C PHE A 232 17.72 -3.75 3.14
N ALA A 233 18.82 -3.72 3.84
CA ALA A 233 18.83 -3.46 5.28
C ALA A 233 18.21 -2.09 5.62
N LYS A 234 18.47 -1.05 4.80
CA LYS A 234 17.93 0.31 4.99
C LYS A 234 16.43 0.36 4.73
N THR A 235 15.95 -0.26 3.65
CA THR A 235 14.51 -0.30 3.36
C THR A 235 13.75 -1.15 4.38
N SER A 236 14.31 -2.28 4.81
CA SER A 236 13.75 -3.13 5.87
C SER A 236 13.66 -2.43 7.22
N TRP A 237 14.66 -1.59 7.56
CA TRP A 237 14.63 -0.78 8.77
C TRP A 237 13.43 0.19 8.76
N ASN A 238 13.25 0.94 7.66
CA ASN A 238 12.12 1.85 7.52
C ASN A 238 10.77 1.12 7.48
N ALA A 239 10.71 -0.08 6.89
CA ALA A 239 9.52 -0.93 6.92
C ALA A 239 9.17 -1.38 8.35
N ALA A 240 10.16 -1.70 9.19
CA ALA A 240 9.97 -2.04 10.59
C ALA A 240 9.44 -0.84 11.41
N LEU A 241 10.07 0.33 11.27
CA LEU A 241 9.65 1.56 11.94
C LEU A 241 8.20 1.96 11.58
N THR A 242 7.84 1.84 10.31
CA THR A 242 6.47 2.14 9.87
C THR A 242 5.46 1.08 10.29
N THR A 243 5.87 -0.18 10.48
CA THR A 243 5.01 -1.20 11.09
C THR A 243 4.72 -0.88 12.55
N ASP A 244 5.73 -0.44 13.30
CA ASP A 244 5.57 0.02 14.68
C ASP A 244 4.63 1.24 14.77
N MET A 245 4.81 2.24 13.89
CA MET A 245 3.90 3.38 13.78
C MET A 245 2.45 2.95 13.56
N VAL A 246 2.20 2.07 12.60
CA VAL A 246 0.84 1.57 12.32
C VAL A 246 0.23 0.87 13.53
N TYR A 247 1.02 0.08 14.23
CA TYR A 247 0.54 -0.66 15.42
C TYR A 247 0.29 0.27 16.61
N THR A 248 1.18 1.23 16.86
CA THR A 248 1.14 2.09 18.06
C THR A 248 0.22 3.29 17.94
N GLN A 249 -0.18 3.66 16.70
CA GLN A 249 -0.98 4.87 16.42
C GLN A 249 -2.30 4.52 15.70
N PRO A 250 -3.26 3.87 16.36
CA PRO A 250 -4.53 3.51 15.77
C PRO A 250 -5.39 4.74 15.47
N VAL A 251 -5.81 4.88 14.22
CA VAL A 251 -6.69 5.98 13.76
C VAL A 251 -8.18 5.70 13.92
N VAL A 252 -8.54 4.51 14.36
CA VAL A 252 -9.94 4.10 14.57
C VAL A 252 -10.71 5.01 15.54
N TYR A 253 -10.00 5.73 16.39
CA TYR A 253 -10.53 6.70 17.35
C TYR A 253 -10.68 8.11 16.78
N ASP A 254 -10.15 8.36 15.57
CA ASP A 254 -10.24 9.64 14.89
C ASP A 254 -11.48 9.76 13.98
N PHE A 255 -12.12 8.63 13.63
CA PHE A 255 -13.21 8.60 12.65
C PHE A 255 -14.39 9.52 12.98
N GLU A 256 -14.76 9.64 14.24
CA GLU A 256 -15.85 10.50 14.70
C GLU A 256 -15.55 12.01 14.54
N ASN A 257 -14.26 12.35 14.42
CA ASN A 257 -13.77 13.73 14.27
C ASN A 257 -13.64 14.17 12.81
N ILE A 258 -13.82 13.27 11.84
CA ILE A 258 -13.76 13.58 10.41
C ILE A 258 -14.97 14.45 10.04
N LYS A 259 -14.69 15.66 9.53
CA LYS A 259 -15.72 16.60 9.05
C LYS A 259 -16.00 16.47 7.56
N ALA A 260 -14.99 16.12 6.79
CA ALA A 260 -15.08 16.02 5.34
C ALA A 260 -16.08 14.93 4.90
N PRO A 261 -16.90 15.16 3.87
CA PRO A 261 -17.64 14.10 3.20
C PRO A 261 -16.69 12.95 2.83
N THR A 262 -17.06 11.73 3.21
CA THR A 262 -16.16 10.58 3.10
C THR A 262 -16.76 9.45 2.26
N LEU A 263 -15.96 8.89 1.35
CA LEU A 263 -16.27 7.67 0.61
C LEU A 263 -15.37 6.53 1.11
N LEU A 264 -16.00 5.44 1.55
CA LEU A 264 -15.34 4.17 1.82
C LEU A 264 -15.49 3.27 0.60
N ILE A 265 -14.39 2.84 -0.02
CA ILE A 265 -14.37 1.84 -1.09
C ILE A 265 -13.71 0.59 -0.51
N ILE A 266 -14.49 -0.45 -0.28
CA ILE A 266 -14.07 -1.63 0.50
C ILE A 266 -14.22 -2.90 -0.32
N GLY A 267 -13.11 -3.56 -0.62
CA GLY A 267 -13.09 -4.92 -1.15
C GLY A 267 -13.45 -5.93 -0.04
N THR A 268 -14.56 -6.63 -0.19
CA THR A 268 -15.13 -7.47 0.88
C THR A 268 -14.32 -8.72 1.19
N ARG A 269 -13.42 -9.13 0.28
CA ARG A 269 -12.53 -10.28 0.43
C ARG A 269 -11.23 -9.95 1.16
N ASP A 270 -10.90 -8.68 1.33
CA ASP A 270 -9.68 -8.26 2.02
C ASP A 270 -9.62 -8.84 3.45
N ARG A 271 -8.43 -9.28 3.84
CA ARG A 271 -8.14 -9.85 5.17
C ARG A 271 -6.85 -9.28 5.75
N THR A 272 -6.40 -8.15 5.22
CA THR A 272 -5.18 -7.50 5.66
C THR A 272 -5.35 -6.95 7.07
N ALA A 273 -4.48 -7.38 7.98
CA ALA A 273 -4.41 -6.86 9.35
C ALA A 273 -2.97 -6.95 9.86
N ILE A 274 -2.47 -5.84 10.38
CA ILE A 274 -1.09 -5.78 10.89
C ILE A 274 -0.99 -6.61 12.17
N GLY A 275 0.09 -7.41 12.26
CA GLY A 275 0.33 -8.28 13.41
C GLY A 275 -0.51 -9.56 13.44
N LYS A 276 -1.40 -9.80 12.48
CA LYS A 276 -2.30 -10.97 12.47
C LYS A 276 -1.57 -12.31 12.64
N ALA A 277 -0.40 -12.47 12.02
CA ALA A 277 0.40 -13.70 12.15
C ALA A 277 0.96 -13.92 13.57
N ASN A 278 1.07 -12.87 14.37
CA ASN A 278 1.57 -12.89 15.76
C ASN A 278 0.44 -12.93 16.80
N ALA A 279 -0.81 -12.78 16.37
CA ALA A 279 -1.97 -12.90 17.23
C ALA A 279 -2.18 -14.35 17.68
N PRO A 280 -2.76 -14.60 18.86
CA PRO A 280 -3.25 -15.91 19.27
C PRO A 280 -4.12 -16.54 18.18
N LYS A 281 -3.99 -17.85 17.97
CA LYS A 281 -4.67 -18.57 16.86
C LYS A 281 -6.19 -18.36 16.86
N GLU A 282 -6.80 -18.29 18.02
CA GLU A 282 -8.23 -18.03 18.22
C GLU A 282 -8.66 -16.62 17.84
N LEU A 283 -7.76 -15.64 17.89
CA LEU A 283 -8.04 -14.25 17.53
C LEU A 283 -7.76 -13.94 16.06
N GLN A 284 -6.88 -14.71 15.40
CA GLN A 284 -6.52 -14.47 13.98
C GLN A 284 -7.73 -14.44 13.04
N PRO A 285 -8.74 -15.34 13.16
CA PRO A 285 -9.92 -15.30 12.30
C PRO A 285 -10.80 -14.05 12.49
N LEU A 286 -10.67 -13.36 13.63
CA LEU A 286 -11.46 -12.17 13.97
C LEU A 286 -10.88 -10.89 13.38
N MET A 287 -9.62 -10.90 12.91
CA MET A 287 -8.91 -9.74 12.38
C MET A 287 -9.09 -9.59 10.88
N GLY A 288 -9.22 -8.34 10.43
CA GLY A 288 -9.28 -7.99 9.01
C GLY A 288 -10.57 -8.45 8.32
N LEU A 289 -11.70 -8.38 8.99
CA LEU A 289 -13.00 -8.74 8.43
C LEU A 289 -13.61 -7.53 7.71
N TYR A 290 -13.06 -7.15 6.56
CA TYR A 290 -13.42 -5.91 5.85
C TYR A 290 -14.89 -5.81 5.47
N GLN A 291 -15.57 -6.93 5.21
CA GLN A 291 -17.03 -6.96 4.99
C GLN A 291 -17.84 -6.44 6.19
N ASN A 292 -17.26 -6.46 7.41
CA ASN A 292 -17.86 -5.91 8.62
C ASN A 292 -17.26 -4.53 8.95
N LEU A 293 -15.92 -4.43 8.87
CA LEU A 293 -15.17 -3.22 9.25
C LEU A 293 -15.59 -2.00 8.42
N GLY A 294 -15.89 -2.17 7.12
CA GLY A 294 -16.41 -1.09 6.29
C GLY A 294 -17.72 -0.50 6.83
N LYS A 295 -18.66 -1.35 7.20
CA LYS A 295 -19.96 -0.97 7.78
C LYS A 295 -19.82 -0.32 9.16
N GLU A 296 -18.93 -0.84 9.99
CA GLU A 296 -18.65 -0.30 11.33
C GLU A 296 -17.99 1.08 11.22
N THR A 297 -17.06 1.25 10.28
CA THR A 297 -16.41 2.53 10.02
C THR A 297 -17.40 3.56 9.47
N GLN A 298 -18.28 3.16 8.55
CA GLN A 298 -19.32 4.04 8.03
C GLN A 298 -20.21 4.60 9.14
N LYS A 299 -20.56 3.80 10.15
CA LYS A 299 -21.35 4.26 11.30
C LYS A 299 -20.63 5.31 12.16
N LYS A 300 -19.30 5.30 12.19
CA LYS A 300 -18.48 6.24 12.97
C LYS A 300 -18.25 7.56 12.25
N ILE A 301 -18.18 7.57 10.92
CA ILE A 301 -17.97 8.78 10.12
C ILE A 301 -19.34 9.33 9.70
N LYS A 302 -19.79 10.43 10.32
CA LYS A 302 -21.16 10.96 10.18
C LYS A 302 -21.59 11.24 8.73
N ASN A 303 -20.69 11.78 7.92
CA ASN A 303 -20.98 12.14 6.52
C ASN A 303 -20.23 11.20 5.58
N SER A 304 -20.60 9.90 5.60
CA SER A 304 -19.92 8.90 4.80
C SER A 304 -20.87 8.06 3.95
N LYS A 305 -20.31 7.59 2.81
CA LYS A 305 -20.90 6.59 1.93
C LYS A 305 -19.99 5.36 1.90
N LEU A 306 -20.58 4.19 1.82
CA LEU A 306 -19.87 2.93 1.66
C LEU A 306 -20.19 2.30 0.31
N VAL A 307 -19.14 1.96 -0.43
CA VAL A 307 -19.20 1.13 -1.63
C VAL A 307 -18.47 -0.17 -1.34
N GLU A 308 -19.20 -1.27 -1.28
CA GLU A 308 -18.66 -2.60 -1.12
C GLU A 308 -18.36 -3.21 -2.50
N LEU A 309 -17.10 -3.50 -2.76
CA LEU A 309 -16.67 -4.22 -3.96
C LEU A 309 -16.64 -5.72 -3.64
N GLU A 310 -17.71 -6.41 -4.00
CA GLU A 310 -17.87 -7.83 -3.69
C GLU A 310 -16.76 -8.67 -4.32
N ASN A 311 -16.16 -9.55 -3.51
CA ASN A 311 -15.10 -10.48 -3.87
C ASN A 311 -13.82 -9.79 -4.42
N VAL A 312 -13.51 -8.58 -3.93
CA VAL A 312 -12.29 -7.83 -4.26
C VAL A 312 -11.37 -7.83 -3.06
N GLY A 313 -10.07 -7.93 -3.30
CA GLY A 313 -9.02 -7.94 -2.27
C GLY A 313 -8.53 -6.55 -1.88
N HIS A 314 -7.26 -6.50 -1.47
CA HIS A 314 -6.68 -5.33 -0.83
C HIS A 314 -6.43 -4.13 -1.73
N SER A 315 -6.26 -4.33 -3.04
CA SER A 315 -5.87 -3.27 -3.98
C SER A 315 -6.89 -3.13 -5.13
N PRO A 316 -8.10 -2.60 -4.86
CA PRO A 316 -9.16 -2.47 -5.88
C PRO A 316 -8.72 -1.73 -7.15
N HIS A 317 -7.93 -0.65 -7.01
CA HIS A 317 -7.42 0.13 -8.15
C HIS A 317 -6.47 -0.66 -9.08
N ILE A 318 -5.95 -1.82 -8.62
CA ILE A 318 -5.12 -2.72 -9.42
C ILE A 318 -5.95 -3.93 -9.88
N GLU A 319 -6.75 -4.53 -8.98
CA GLU A 319 -7.45 -5.79 -9.23
C GLU A 319 -8.65 -5.62 -10.16
N VAL A 320 -9.43 -4.52 -9.97
CA VAL A 320 -10.73 -4.27 -10.64
C VAL A 320 -10.93 -2.78 -10.94
N PHE A 321 -10.02 -2.18 -11.68
CA PHE A 321 -9.93 -0.74 -11.90
C PHE A 321 -11.27 -0.06 -12.22
N GLU A 322 -12.04 -0.60 -13.18
CA GLU A 322 -13.31 -0.01 -13.58
C GLU A 322 -14.36 0.02 -12.45
N ARG A 323 -14.39 -1.02 -11.60
CA ARG A 323 -15.28 -1.06 -10.45
C ARG A 323 -14.86 -0.11 -9.33
N PHE A 324 -13.58 0.24 -9.28
CA PHE A 324 -13.02 1.20 -8.34
C PHE A 324 -13.20 2.64 -8.80
N ILE A 325 -12.88 2.94 -10.08
CA ILE A 325 -12.81 4.32 -10.56
C ILE A 325 -14.19 4.97 -10.72
N ILE A 326 -15.23 4.20 -11.08
CA ILE A 326 -16.58 4.73 -11.29
C ILE A 326 -17.14 5.38 -10.01
N PRO A 327 -17.26 4.67 -8.87
CA PRO A 327 -17.77 5.29 -7.64
C PRO A 327 -16.87 6.40 -7.10
N LEU A 328 -15.56 6.34 -7.36
CA LEU A 328 -14.65 7.43 -7.03
C LEU A 328 -15.03 8.71 -7.79
N LEU A 329 -15.15 8.63 -9.12
CA LEU A 329 -15.50 9.79 -9.97
C LEU A 329 -16.90 10.33 -9.63
N GLU A 330 -17.89 9.48 -9.44
CA GLU A 330 -19.26 9.89 -9.01
C GLU A 330 -19.24 10.66 -7.68
N PHE A 331 -18.33 10.31 -6.78
CA PHE A 331 -18.27 10.99 -5.48
C PHE A 331 -17.54 12.33 -5.53
N ILE A 332 -16.50 12.47 -6.35
CA ILE A 332 -15.65 13.66 -6.37
C ILE A 332 -16.20 14.78 -7.27
N HIS A 333 -17.05 14.46 -8.22
CA HIS A 333 -17.84 15.42 -8.98
C HIS A 333 -19.00 15.98 -8.15
#